data_86767afc5042ed42e09c6d2bacb1fa1f
#
_entry.id   86767afc5042ed42e09c6d2bacb1fa1f
#
_cell.length_a   1.000
_cell.length_b   1.000
_cell.length_c   1.000
_cell.angle_alpha   90.00
_cell.angle_beta   90.00
_cell.angle_gamma   90.00
#
_symmetry.space_group_name_H-M   'P 1'
#
loop_
_entity.id
_entity.type
_entity.pdbx_description
1 polymer ?
#
loop_
_entity_poly.entity_id
_entity_poly.type
_entity_poly.pdbx_seq_one_letter_code
_entity_poly.pdbx_strand_id
1 'polypeptide(L)'
;MPTPPSLSPEQREAALEKAAAARRXRAETKDRLKMGXVSFXELLELADTDEXVGKMKALAALESMPKIGKVKARXLMRDVGIAEXRRLQGLGEXQRXQLVAFFAA
;
A
#
# COMPACT_ATOMS: atom_id res chain seq x y z
N MET A 1 17.99 33.41 13.05
CA MET A 1 17.63 32.02 12.86
C MET A 1 16.93 31.81 11.53
N PRO A 2 17.44 30.92 10.74
CA PRO A 2 16.82 30.75 9.45
C PRO A 2 15.45 30.04 9.58
N THR A 3 14.48 30.58 8.88
CA THR A 3 13.20 29.91 8.80
C THR A 3 13.24 28.88 7.66
N PRO A 4 12.52 27.78 7.81
CA PRO A 4 12.46 26.84 6.70
C PRO A 4 11.89 27.54 5.48
N PRO A 5 12.42 27.24 4.30
CA PRO A 5 11.87 27.85 3.11
C PRO A 5 10.42 27.43 2.92
N SER A 6 9.58 28.39 2.68
CA SER A 6 8.19 28.08 2.37
C SER A 6 8.05 27.85 0.87
N LEU A 7 7.13 27.01 0.51
CA LEU A 7 6.88 26.71 -0.89
C LEU A 7 6.25 27.93 -1.56
N SER A 8 6.64 28.16 -2.80
CA SER A 8 5.95 29.15 -3.60
C SER A 8 4.51 28.67 -3.87
N PRO A 9 3.61 29.58 -4.27
CA PRO A 9 2.25 29.12 -4.60
C PRO A 9 2.24 28.03 -5.67
N GLU A 10 3.11 28.14 -6.66
CA GLU A 10 3.19 27.12 -7.71
C GLU A 10 3.69 25.79 -7.15
N GLN A 11 4.71 25.84 -6.30
CA GLN A 11 5.23 24.62 -5.69
C GLN A 11 4.21 23.98 -4.78
N ARG A 12 3.48 24.78 -4.01
CA ARG A 12 2.44 24.27 -3.12
C ARG A 12 1.34 23.60 -3.92
N GLU A 13 0.92 24.23 -5.01
CA GLU A 13 -0.12 23.68 -5.85
C GLU A 13 0.31 22.36 -6.48
N ALA A 14 1.57 22.29 -6.95
CA ALA A 14 2.10 21.08 -7.52
C ALA A 14 2.17 19.95 -6.48
N ALA A 15 2.56 20.28 -5.25
CA ALA A 15 2.63 19.29 -4.19
C ALA A 15 1.23 18.77 -3.84
N LEU A 16 0.25 19.64 -3.80
CA LEU A 16 -1.13 19.23 -3.53
C LEU A 16 -1.68 18.34 -4.63
N GLU A 17 -1.38 18.66 -5.88
CA GLU A 17 -1.80 17.84 -6.99
C GLU A 17 -1.16 16.47 -6.96
N LYS A 18 0.13 16.43 -6.62
CA LYS A 18 0.84 15.16 -6.52
C LYS A 18 0.26 14.28 -5.41
N ALA A 19 -0.04 14.89 -4.26
CA ALA A 19 -0.63 14.16 -3.16
C ALA A 19 -2.02 13.64 -3.52
N ALA A 20 -2.82 14.45 -4.20
CA ALA A 20 -4.15 14.03 -4.63
C ALA A 20 -4.07 12.88 -5.62
N ALA A 21 -3.13 12.94 -6.56
CA ALA A 21 -2.95 11.87 -7.53
C ALA A 21 -2.52 10.58 -6.83
N ALA A 22 -1.65 10.68 -5.83
CA ALA A 22 -1.22 9.51 -5.08
C ALA A 22 -2.39 8.87 -4.33
N ARG A 23 -3.25 9.69 -3.74
CA ARG A 23 -4.43 9.18 -3.03
C ARG A 23 -5.39 8.49 -3.98
N ARG A 24 -5.59 9.06 -5.14
CA ARG A 24 -6.45 8.41 -6.15
C ARG A 24 -5.88 7.06 -6.59
N UNK A 25 -4.75 6.90 -6.67
CA UNK A 25 -4.14 5.78 -7.09
C UNK A 25 -4.27 4.69 -6.17
N ARG A 26 -4.07 5.18 -4.93
CA ARG A 26 -4.26 4.17 -3.90
C ARG A 26 -5.69 3.69 -3.83
N ALA A 27 -6.61 4.61 -3.96
CA ALA A 27 -8.02 4.22 -3.96
C ALA A 27 -8.36 3.31 -5.13
N GLU A 28 -7.84 3.61 -6.30
CA GLU A 28 -8.06 2.76 -7.47
C GLU A 28 -7.46 1.39 -7.27
N THR A 29 -6.27 1.31 -6.70
CA THR A 29 -5.63 0.03 -6.44
C THR A 29 -6.45 -0.79 -5.44
N LYS A 30 -6.94 -0.14 -4.39
CA LYS A 30 -7.79 -0.83 -3.42
C LYS A 30 -9.06 -1.36 -4.07
N ASP A 31 -9.65 -0.59 -4.96
CA ASP A 31 -10.85 -1.06 -5.66
C ASP A 31 -10.55 -2.27 -6.54
N ARG A 32 -9.42 -2.26 -7.22
CA ARG A 32 -9.02 -3.40 -8.04
C ARG A 32 -8.80 -4.65 -7.21
N LEU A 33 -8.18 -4.48 -6.04
CA LEU A 33 -8.01 -5.61 -5.12
C LEU A 33 -9.35 -6.16 -4.67
N LYS A 34 -10.27 -5.27 -4.30
CA LYS A 34 -11.58 -5.68 -3.83
C LYS A 34 -12.34 -6.44 -4.89
N MET A 35 -12.22 -6.02 -6.13
CA MET A 35 -12.92 -6.66 -7.24
C MET A 35 -12.22 -7.88 -7.78
N GLY A 36 -11.04 -8.20 -7.28
CA GLY A 36 -10.27 -9.34 -7.74
C GLY A 36 -9.54 -9.15 -9.06
N UNK A 37 -9.31 -8.00 -9.31
CA UNK A 37 -8.72 -7.68 -10.46
C UNK A 37 -7.31 -7.77 -10.48
N VAL A 38 -6.83 -7.55 -9.38
CA VAL A 38 -5.39 -7.62 -9.18
C VAL A 38 -5.14 -8.62 -8.06
N SER A 39 -4.29 -9.59 -8.31
CA SER A 39 -3.92 -10.53 -7.28
C SER A 39 -2.89 -9.89 -6.34
N PHE A 40 -2.70 -10.50 -5.18
CA PHE A 40 -1.70 -9.99 -4.27
C PHE A 40 -0.29 -10.06 -4.86
N UNK A 41 -0.01 -10.95 -5.57
CA UNK A 41 1.15 -11.08 -6.21
C UNK A 41 1.42 -10.02 -7.11
N GLU A 42 0.43 -9.74 -7.90
CA GLU A 42 0.51 -8.64 -8.84
C GLU A 42 0.68 -7.32 -8.13
N LEU A 43 0.01 -7.14 -7.01
CA LEU A 43 0.15 -5.93 -6.21
C LEU A 43 1.59 -5.73 -5.76
N LEU A 44 2.25 -6.79 -5.33
CA LEU A 44 3.64 -6.69 -4.90
C LEU A 44 4.55 -6.32 -6.05
N GLU A 45 4.28 -6.85 -7.23
CA GLU A 45 5.05 -6.47 -8.42
C GLU A 45 4.87 -4.99 -8.74
N LEU A 46 3.64 -4.51 -8.63
CA LEU A 46 3.38 -3.08 -8.81
C LEU A 46 4.11 -2.25 -7.77
N ALA A 47 4.17 -2.73 -6.55
CA ALA A 47 4.84 -2.00 -5.49
C ALA A 47 6.33 -1.85 -5.77
N ASP A 48 6.93 -2.78 -6.48
CA ASP A 48 8.34 -2.70 -6.81
C ASP A 48 8.63 -1.66 -7.89
N THR A 49 7.66 -1.34 -8.72
CA THR A 49 7.88 -0.42 -9.85
C THR A 49 7.11 0.89 -9.73
N ASP A 50 6.08 0.94 -8.88
CA ASP A 50 5.25 2.12 -8.72
C ASP A 50 5.33 2.58 -7.28
N GLU A 51 5.91 3.72 -7.08
CA GLU A 51 6.14 4.25 -5.74
C GLU A 51 4.85 4.46 -4.94
N UNK A 52 3.99 4.67 -5.53
CA UNK A 52 2.83 4.92 -4.97
C UNK A 52 2.26 3.76 -4.36
N VAL A 53 2.25 2.80 -5.12
CA VAL A 53 1.81 1.53 -4.63
C VAL A 53 2.75 1.01 -3.54
N GLY A 54 4.04 1.18 -3.74
CA GLY A 54 5.01 0.72 -2.75
C GLY A 54 4.85 1.38 -1.40
N LYS A 55 4.38 2.60 -1.36
CA LYS A 55 4.17 3.32 -0.10
C LYS A 55 2.84 2.98 0.58
N MET A 56 1.99 2.19 -0.07
CA MET A 56 0.75 1.77 0.54
C MET A 56 1.03 0.88 1.75
N LYS A 57 0.30 1.09 2.83
CA LYS A 57 0.49 0.25 4.01
C LYS A 57 0.01 -1.16 3.73
N ALA A 58 0.77 -2.14 4.20
CA ALA A 58 0.42 -3.54 3.98
C ALA A 58 -0.96 -3.86 4.59
N LEU A 59 -1.25 -3.28 5.75
CA LEU A 59 -2.55 -3.51 6.37
C LEU A 59 -3.69 -3.04 5.48
N ALA A 60 -3.55 -1.85 4.87
CA ALA A 60 -4.59 -1.33 3.99
C ALA A 60 -4.79 -2.23 2.78
N ALA A 61 -3.71 -2.74 2.22
CA ALA A 61 -3.80 -3.66 1.09
C ALA A 61 -4.50 -4.96 1.47
N LEU A 62 -4.17 -5.50 2.64
CA LEU A 62 -4.79 -6.73 3.09
C LEU A 62 -6.28 -6.54 3.36
N GLU A 63 -6.64 -5.42 3.96
CA GLU A 63 -8.04 -5.12 4.22
C GLU A 63 -8.86 -4.98 2.94
N SER A 64 -8.18 -4.63 1.85
CA SER A 64 -8.86 -4.45 0.56
C SER A 64 -9.07 -5.75 -0.20
N MET A 65 -8.43 -6.83 0.23
CA MET A 65 -8.61 -8.11 -0.44
C MET A 65 -10.02 -8.64 -0.23
N PRO A 66 -10.60 -9.34 -1.22
CA PRO A 66 -11.95 -9.88 -1.04
C PRO A 66 -12.02 -10.81 0.16
N LYS A 67 -13.08 -10.67 0.92
CA LYS A 67 -13.38 -11.51 2.09
C LYS A 67 -12.41 -11.33 3.25
N ILE A 68 -11.56 -10.33 3.18
CA ILE A 68 -10.65 -10.02 4.28
C ILE A 68 -11.14 -8.75 4.97
N GLY A 69 -11.53 -8.88 6.22
CA GLY A 69 -11.90 -7.72 7.01
C GLY A 69 -10.73 -7.20 7.82
N LYS A 70 -10.99 -6.18 8.62
CA LYS A 70 -9.92 -5.57 9.42
C LYS A 70 -9.35 -6.55 10.44
N VAL A 71 -10.19 -7.36 11.06
CA VAL A 71 -9.73 -8.31 12.07
C VAL A 71 -8.87 -9.39 11.43
N LYS A 72 -9.32 -9.93 10.31
CA LYS A 72 -8.59 -10.97 9.63
C LYS A 72 -7.26 -10.47 9.08
N ALA A 73 -7.26 -9.23 8.58
CA ALA A 73 -6.02 -8.63 8.08
C ALA A 73 -4.99 -8.50 9.18
N ARG A 74 -5.40 -8.06 10.36
CA ARG A 74 -4.47 -7.96 11.47
C ARG A 74 -3.94 -9.31 11.95
N UNK A 75 -4.66 -10.18 11.83
CA UNK A 75 -4.32 -11.42 12.20
C UNK A 75 -3.34 -12.01 11.31
N LEU A 76 -3.57 -11.80 10.16
CA LEU A 76 -2.65 -12.27 9.17
C LEU A 76 -1.30 -11.59 9.33
N MET A 77 -1.29 -10.29 9.54
CA MET A 77 -0.06 -9.57 9.76
C MET A 77 0.68 -10.11 10.99
N ARG A 78 -0.04 -10.39 12.04
CA ARG A 78 0.57 -10.94 13.25
C ARG A 78 1.17 -12.31 12.97
N ASP A 79 0.44 -13.16 12.25
CA ASP A 79 0.93 -14.51 11.95
C ASP A 79 2.19 -14.49 11.09
N VAL A 80 2.27 -13.53 10.18
CA VAL A 80 3.43 -13.42 9.30
C VAL A 80 4.56 -12.62 9.94
N GLY A 81 4.24 -11.85 10.96
CA GLY A 81 5.25 -11.07 11.66
C GLY A 81 5.50 -9.71 11.01
N ILE A 82 4.43 -9.04 10.60
CA ILE A 82 4.52 -7.74 9.94
C ILE A 82 3.98 -6.66 10.86
N ALA A 83 4.78 -5.63 11.11
CA ALA A 83 4.32 -4.48 11.90
C ALA A 83 3.26 -3.72 11.13
N GLU A 84 2.33 -3.16 11.87
CA GLU A 84 1.21 -2.45 11.25
C GLU A 84 1.63 -1.26 10.40
N UNK A 85 2.62 -0.90 10.49
CA UNK A 85 3.10 0.11 9.86
C UNK A 85 3.84 -0.12 8.71
N ARG A 86 4.10 -1.21 8.52
CA ARG A 86 4.93 -1.63 7.42
C ARG A 86 4.27 -1.32 6.07
N ARG A 87 5.03 -0.79 5.15
CA ARG A 87 4.52 -0.51 3.80
C ARG A 87 4.87 -1.66 2.87
N LEU A 88 4.18 -1.74 1.73
CA LEU A 88 4.40 -2.85 0.80
C LEU A 88 5.85 -2.96 0.36
N GLN A 89 6.49 -1.81 0.06
CA GLN A 89 7.87 -1.85 -0.39
C GLN A 89 8.84 -2.30 0.71
N GLY A 90 8.41 -2.27 1.97
CA GLY A 90 9.26 -2.69 3.08
C GLY A 90 9.08 -4.14 3.50
N LEU A 91 8.24 -4.90 2.83
CA LEU A 91 8.03 -6.30 3.19
C LEU A 91 9.26 -7.12 2.82
N GLY A 92 9.66 -8.01 3.73
CA GLY A 92 10.72 -8.96 3.44
C GLY A 92 10.24 -10.09 2.56
N GLU A 93 11.17 -10.79 1.99
CA GLU A 93 10.83 -11.87 1.06
C GLU A 93 9.99 -12.97 1.68
N UNK A 94 10.19 -13.21 2.67
CA UNK A 94 9.57 -14.21 3.33
C UNK A 94 8.20 -13.88 3.56
N GLN A 95 8.17 -12.65 4.09
CA GLN A 95 6.82 -12.14 4.36
C GLN A 95 5.96 -12.14 3.10
N ARG A 96 6.55 -11.72 2.03
CA ARG A 96 5.84 -11.74 0.75
C ARG A 96 5.39 -13.14 0.34
N UNK A 97 6.12 -13.91 0.53
CA UNK A 97 5.89 -15.19 0.16
C UNK A 97 4.80 -15.80 0.87
N GLN A 98 4.85 -15.58 2.14
CA GLN A 98 3.76 -16.12 2.95
C GLN A 98 2.41 -15.51 2.59
N LEU A 99 2.41 -14.20 2.35
CA LEU A 99 1.16 -13.55 1.96
C LEU A 99 0.64 -14.05 0.62
N VAL A 100 1.53 -14.20 -0.35
CA VAL A 100 1.11 -14.69 -1.67
C VAL A 100 0.54 -16.11 -1.54
N ALA A 101 1.20 -16.95 -0.76
CA ALA A 101 0.72 -18.33 -0.56
C ALA A 101 -0.66 -18.35 0.12
N PHE A 102 -0.86 -17.45 1.08
CA PHE A 102 -2.15 -17.38 1.75
C PHE A 102 -3.28 -17.09 0.76
N PHE A 103 -3.06 -16.13 -0.14
CA PHE A 103 -4.10 -15.76 -1.09
C PHE A 103 -4.21 -16.72 -2.28
N ALA A 104 -3.20 -17.53 -2.51
CA ALA A 104 -3.24 -18.53 -3.58
C ALA A 104 -3.97 -19.80 -3.18
N ALA A 105 -4.12 -20.01 -1.89
CA ALA A 105 -4.74 -21.24 -1.38
C ALA A 105 -6.24 -21.29 -1.66
#